data_20c607b9f98c7c57fa07ea41a0fef153
#
_entry.id   20c607b9f98c7c57fa07ea41a0fef153
#
_cell.length_a   1.000
_cell.length_b   1.000
_cell.length_c   1.000
_cell.angle_alpha   90.00
_cell.angle_beta   90.00
_cell.angle_gamma   90.00
#
_symmetry.space_group_name_H-M   'P 1'
#
loop_
_entity.id
_entity.type
_entity.pdbx_description
1 polymer ?
#
loop_
_entity_poly.entity_id
_entity_poly.type
_entity_poly.pdbx_seq_one_letter_code
_entity_poly.pdbx_strand_id
1 'polypeptide(L)'
;MDYKEIKLNVSNNKIKEYKQFEGLKLYSDIFKSEDEKVLINKRIYVTKKQNYVYYERTDVNWNYWSSERNYNSTFNPEDDSKHNIIFEVSSELSDFIKYLGEEIIRKIELKQHNGEIVEILGIWLCYEEWSIDWKYNIYSST
;
A
#
# COMPACT_ATOMS: atom_id res chain seq x y z
N MET A 1 10.43 9.37 15.06
CA MET A 1 9.74 8.44 14.13
C MET A 1 10.41 7.08 14.18
N ASP A 2 9.61 6.07 14.43
CA ASP A 2 10.15 4.72 14.53
C ASP A 2 10.08 4.02 13.19
N TYR A 3 11.15 4.12 12.44
CA TYR A 3 11.28 3.38 11.19
C TYR A 3 11.42 1.89 11.48
N LYS A 4 10.78 1.09 10.65
CA LYS A 4 10.80 -0.36 10.77
C LYS A 4 11.46 -0.95 9.53
N GLU A 5 12.02 -2.14 9.69
CA GLU A 5 12.51 -2.88 8.55
C GLU A 5 11.34 -3.40 7.73
N ILE A 6 11.33 -3.06 6.45
CA ILE A 6 10.27 -3.43 5.51
C ILE A 6 10.87 -4.32 4.44
N LYS A 7 10.24 -5.45 4.22
CA LYS A 7 10.65 -6.41 3.20
C LYS A 7 9.48 -6.68 2.27
N LEU A 8 9.66 -6.37 0.99
CA LEU A 8 8.63 -6.52 -0.02
C LEU A 8 9.02 -7.55 -1.05
N ASN A 9 8.10 -8.45 -1.33
CA ASN A 9 8.29 -9.47 -2.35
C ASN A 9 8.02 -8.86 -3.73
N VAL A 10 9.06 -8.82 -4.56
CA VAL A 10 8.98 -8.37 -5.96
C VAL A 10 9.31 -9.51 -6.92
N SER A 11 9.11 -10.74 -6.49
CA SER A 11 9.40 -11.92 -7.28
C SER A 11 8.54 -11.99 -8.54
N ASN A 12 9.13 -12.48 -9.61
CA ASN A 12 8.41 -12.81 -10.83
C ASN A 12 8.43 -14.34 -11.04
N ASN A 13 7.89 -14.82 -12.15
CA ASN A 13 7.78 -16.26 -12.41
C ASN A 13 9.13 -16.99 -12.49
N LYS A 14 10.23 -16.26 -12.65
CA LYS A 14 11.55 -16.85 -12.86
C LYS A 14 12.52 -16.61 -11.72
N ILE A 15 12.38 -15.48 -11.01
CA ILE A 15 13.35 -15.04 -10.01
C ILE A 15 12.61 -14.65 -8.73
N LYS A 16 13.06 -15.20 -7.60
CA LYS A 16 12.60 -14.73 -6.28
C LYS A 16 13.44 -13.53 -5.89
N GLU A 17 12.80 -12.41 -5.70
CA GLU A 17 13.47 -11.16 -5.35
C GLU A 17 12.69 -10.44 -4.26
N TYR A 18 13.42 -9.84 -3.33
CA TYR A 18 12.86 -9.04 -2.26
C TYR A 18 13.55 -7.70 -2.21
N LYS A 19 12.78 -6.65 -1.94
CA LYS A 19 13.32 -5.32 -1.64
C LYS A 19 13.21 -5.08 -0.15
N GLN A 20 14.27 -4.59 0.46
CA GLN A 20 14.36 -4.38 1.90
C GLN A 20 14.85 -2.97 2.19
N PHE A 21 14.18 -2.29 3.10
CA PHE A 21 14.54 -0.93 3.49
C PHE A 21 13.96 -0.60 4.86
N GLU A 22 14.51 0.41 5.51
CA GLU A 22 13.92 0.97 6.72
C GLU A 22 12.93 2.05 6.33
N GLY A 23 11.70 1.98 6.84
CA GLY A 23 10.67 2.93 6.46
C GLY A 23 9.41 2.83 7.29
N LEU A 24 8.42 3.62 6.89
CA LEU A 24 7.09 3.64 7.48
C LEU A 24 6.05 3.48 6.39
N LYS A 25 5.00 2.73 6.70
CA LYS A 25 3.86 2.60 5.79
C LYS A 25 2.94 3.81 5.98
N LEU A 26 2.78 4.59 4.92
CA LEU A 26 1.92 5.78 4.92
C LEU A 26 0.50 5.48 4.45
N TYR A 27 0.33 4.48 3.63
CA TYR A 27 -0.96 4.14 3.03
C TYR A 27 -1.00 2.67 2.67
N SER A 28 -2.16 2.06 2.86
CA SER A 28 -2.41 0.69 2.42
C SER A 28 -3.90 0.53 2.19
N ASP A 29 -4.26 -0.01 1.04
CA ASP A 29 -5.64 -0.36 0.76
C ASP A 29 -5.72 -1.52 -0.21
N ILE A 30 -6.85 -2.21 -0.21
CA ILE A 30 -7.08 -3.37 -1.06
C ILE A 30 -8.31 -3.08 -1.91
N PHE A 31 -8.15 -3.21 -3.22
CA PHE A 31 -9.21 -2.99 -4.19
C PHE A 31 -9.57 -4.31 -4.87
N LYS A 32 -10.84 -4.50 -5.15
CA LYS A 32 -11.29 -5.63 -5.96
C LYS A 32 -11.31 -5.21 -7.42
N SER A 33 -10.92 -6.13 -8.31
CA SER A 33 -11.11 -5.92 -9.74
C SER A 33 -12.61 -5.87 -10.08
N GLU A 34 -12.96 -5.33 -11.25
CA GLU A 34 -14.36 -5.23 -11.66
C GLU A 34 -15.07 -6.57 -11.68
N ASP A 35 -14.38 -7.62 -12.09
CA ASP A 35 -14.92 -8.99 -12.11
C ASP A 35 -14.80 -9.70 -10.76
N GLU A 36 -14.24 -9.04 -9.74
CA GLU A 36 -14.01 -9.55 -8.39
C GLU A 36 -13.07 -10.75 -8.28
N LYS A 37 -12.41 -11.14 -9.37
CA LYS A 37 -11.53 -12.30 -9.39
C LYS A 37 -10.20 -12.10 -8.69
N VAL A 38 -9.73 -10.87 -8.64
CA VAL A 38 -8.43 -10.55 -8.04
C VAL A 38 -8.56 -9.39 -7.06
N LEU A 39 -7.61 -9.35 -6.13
CA LEU A 39 -7.45 -8.27 -5.17
C LEU A 39 -6.17 -7.52 -5.51
N ILE A 40 -6.25 -6.21 -5.55
CA ILE A 40 -5.13 -5.34 -5.83
C ILE A 40 -4.76 -4.61 -4.55
N ASN A 41 -3.58 -4.91 -4.02
CA ASN A 41 -3.07 -4.30 -2.79
C ASN A 41 -2.14 -3.16 -3.18
N LYS A 42 -2.49 -1.95 -2.76
CA LYS A 42 -1.70 -0.75 -3.05
C LYS A 42 -1.17 -0.16 -1.77
N ARG A 43 0.13 0.11 -1.71
CA ARG A 43 0.79 0.63 -0.52
C ARG A 43 1.77 1.74 -0.87
N ILE A 44 1.90 2.69 0.05
CA ILE A 44 2.96 3.70 -0.02
C ILE A 44 3.74 3.67 1.27
N TYR A 45 5.05 3.71 1.13
CA TYR A 45 6.00 3.79 2.24
C TYR A 45 6.87 5.05 2.08
N VAL A 46 7.36 5.58 3.20
CA VAL A 46 8.46 6.53 3.19
C VAL A 46 9.68 5.86 3.79
N THR A 47 10.83 5.98 3.13
CA THR A 47 12.07 5.40 3.62
C THR A 47 12.73 6.33 4.62
N LYS A 48 13.65 5.79 5.43
CA LYS A 48 14.46 6.58 6.35
C LYS A 48 15.24 7.68 5.63
N LYS A 49 15.60 7.47 4.37
CA LYS A 49 16.28 8.46 3.53
C LYS A 49 15.33 9.47 2.90
N GLN A 50 14.04 9.43 3.27
CA GLN A 50 12.99 10.35 2.80
C GLN A 50 12.64 10.19 1.32
N ASN A 51 12.75 8.98 0.80
CA ASN A 51 12.21 8.62 -0.50
C ASN A 51 10.87 7.90 -0.30
N TYR A 52 10.01 7.97 -1.31
CA TYR A 52 8.72 7.29 -1.27
C TYR A 52 8.77 6.04 -2.12
N VAL A 53 8.10 5.00 -1.65
CA VAL A 53 8.01 3.71 -2.33
C VAL A 53 6.55 3.41 -2.60
N TYR A 54 6.21 3.18 -3.86
CA TYR A 54 4.93 2.64 -4.24
C TYR A 54 5.05 1.14 -4.49
N TYR A 55 4.19 0.37 -3.86
CA TYR A 55 4.16 -1.07 -4.00
C TYR A 55 2.74 -1.52 -4.31
N GLU A 56 2.58 -2.25 -5.39
CA GLU A 56 1.30 -2.81 -5.78
C GLU A 56 1.47 -4.30 -6.05
N ARG A 57 0.54 -5.09 -5.53
CA ARG A 57 0.55 -6.53 -5.74
C ARG A 57 -0.87 -7.00 -6.04
N THR A 58 -1.00 -7.85 -7.05
CA THR A 58 -2.27 -8.46 -7.42
C THR A 58 -2.30 -9.88 -6.89
N ASP A 59 -3.33 -10.21 -6.12
CA ASP A 59 -3.54 -11.52 -5.52
C ASP A 59 -4.87 -12.12 -5.95
N VAL A 60 -4.98 -13.42 -5.87
CA VAL A 60 -6.22 -14.15 -6.13
C VAL A 60 -7.25 -13.80 -5.06
N ASN A 61 -8.46 -13.49 -5.46
CA ASN A 61 -9.57 -13.32 -4.52
C ASN A 61 -10.21 -14.69 -4.23
N TRP A 62 -9.68 -15.37 -3.24
CA TRP A 62 -10.16 -16.70 -2.89
C TRP A 62 -11.63 -16.74 -2.46
N ASN A 63 -12.16 -15.64 -1.91
CA ASN A 63 -13.58 -15.57 -1.57
C ASN A 63 -14.46 -15.66 -2.80
N TYR A 64 -14.07 -15.02 -3.90
CA TYR A 64 -14.77 -15.14 -5.17
C TYR A 64 -14.74 -16.58 -5.67
N TRP A 65 -13.54 -17.16 -5.74
CA TRP A 65 -13.36 -18.50 -6.29
C TRP A 65 -13.99 -19.60 -5.43
N SER A 66 -14.00 -19.43 -4.13
CA SER A 66 -14.63 -20.41 -3.23
C SER A 66 -16.16 -20.41 -3.33
N SER A 67 -16.77 -19.28 -3.69
CA SER A 67 -18.21 -19.20 -3.91
C SER A 67 -18.62 -19.63 -5.30
N GLU A 68 -17.70 -19.73 -6.24
CA GLU A 68 -17.91 -20.06 -7.65
C GLU A 68 -17.82 -21.57 -7.84
N ARG A 69 -18.95 -22.24 -7.70
CA ARG A 69 -18.99 -23.71 -7.77
C ARG A 69 -18.92 -24.28 -9.17
N ASN A 70 -18.90 -23.43 -10.19
CA ASN A 70 -18.99 -23.88 -11.56
C ASN A 70 -17.65 -23.99 -12.27
N TYR A 71 -16.54 -23.66 -11.61
CA TYR A 71 -15.27 -23.89 -12.24
C TYR A 71 -14.95 -25.38 -12.26
N ASN A 72 -14.40 -25.86 -13.36
CA ASN A 72 -14.08 -27.27 -13.48
C ASN A 72 -12.75 -27.58 -12.76
N SER A 73 -12.48 -28.86 -12.56
CA SER A 73 -11.30 -29.32 -11.83
C SER A 73 -9.97 -29.00 -12.51
N THR A 74 -9.99 -28.62 -13.77
CA THR A 74 -8.78 -28.24 -14.51
C THR A 74 -8.49 -26.74 -14.43
N PHE A 75 -9.42 -25.95 -13.95
CA PHE A 75 -9.27 -24.52 -13.84
C PHE A 75 -8.44 -24.17 -12.60
N ASN A 76 -7.41 -23.34 -12.78
CA ASN A 76 -6.56 -22.86 -11.71
C ASN A 76 -6.60 -21.33 -11.66
N PRO A 77 -7.22 -20.73 -10.63
CA PRO A 77 -7.29 -19.28 -10.51
C PRO A 77 -5.91 -18.60 -10.47
N GLU A 78 -4.89 -19.27 -9.95
CA GLU A 78 -3.54 -18.74 -9.90
C GLU A 78 -2.92 -18.58 -11.29
N ASP A 79 -3.26 -19.46 -12.22
CA ASP A 79 -2.79 -19.36 -13.60
C ASP A 79 -3.49 -18.23 -14.35
N ASP A 80 -4.75 -17.98 -14.04
CA ASP A 80 -5.54 -16.94 -14.69
C ASP A 80 -5.23 -15.55 -14.12
N SER A 81 -5.00 -15.45 -12.83
CA SER A 81 -4.63 -14.20 -12.19
C SER A 81 -3.12 -14.05 -12.16
N LYS A 82 -2.59 -13.34 -13.14
CA LYS A 82 -1.16 -13.06 -13.16
C LYS A 82 -0.80 -12.20 -11.96
N HIS A 83 0.18 -12.65 -11.18
CA HIS A 83 0.73 -11.86 -10.09
C HIS A 83 1.53 -10.70 -10.66
N ASN A 84 0.89 -9.55 -10.76
CA ASN A 84 1.56 -8.33 -11.17
C ASN A 84 2.08 -7.62 -9.94
N ILE A 85 3.35 -7.27 -9.98
CA ILE A 85 3.98 -6.50 -8.91
C ILE A 85 4.54 -5.24 -9.52
N ILE A 86 4.22 -4.10 -8.90
CA ILE A 86 4.81 -2.81 -9.24
C ILE A 86 5.60 -2.34 -8.04
N PHE A 87 6.84 -1.96 -8.26
CA PHE A 87 7.70 -1.38 -7.24
C PHE A 87 8.39 -0.17 -7.83
N GLU A 88 8.11 1.00 -7.29
CA GLU A 88 8.65 2.25 -7.80
C GLU A 88 9.10 3.13 -6.63
N VAL A 89 10.26 3.74 -6.78
CA VAL A 89 10.82 4.66 -5.78
C VAL A 89 10.91 6.04 -6.38
N SER A 90 10.50 7.04 -5.62
CA SER A 90 10.58 8.44 -6.04
C SER A 90 10.81 9.35 -4.84
N SER A 91 11.43 10.50 -5.08
CA SER A 91 11.54 11.55 -4.07
C SER A 91 10.24 12.36 -3.93
N GLU A 92 9.28 12.18 -4.84
CA GLU A 92 8.04 12.96 -4.90
C GLU A 92 6.82 12.05 -4.85
N LEU A 93 5.92 12.30 -3.88
CA LEU A 93 4.65 11.57 -3.79
C LEU A 93 3.79 11.79 -5.04
N SER A 94 3.88 12.95 -5.66
CA SER A 94 3.11 13.27 -6.86
C SER A 94 3.37 12.33 -8.02
N ASP A 95 4.50 11.65 -8.05
CA ASP A 95 4.81 10.66 -9.08
C ASP A 95 3.88 9.44 -9.01
N PHE A 96 3.20 9.25 -7.90
CA PHE A 96 2.29 8.11 -7.71
C PHE A 96 0.82 8.46 -7.92
N ILE A 97 0.52 9.68 -8.34
CA ILE A 97 -0.85 10.09 -8.70
C ILE A 97 -1.42 9.17 -9.80
N LYS A 98 -0.58 8.75 -10.72
CA LYS A 98 -0.95 7.82 -11.79
C LYS A 98 -1.48 6.47 -11.29
N TYR A 99 -1.15 6.09 -10.05
CA TYR A 99 -1.59 4.82 -9.47
C TYR A 99 -2.76 4.98 -8.50
N LEU A 100 -2.78 6.06 -7.73
CA LEU A 100 -3.72 6.23 -6.62
C LEU A 100 -4.70 7.37 -6.82
N GLY A 101 -4.41 8.29 -7.74
CA GLY A 101 -5.21 9.48 -7.94
C GLY A 101 -4.77 10.62 -7.04
N GLU A 102 -5.14 11.82 -7.44
CA GLU A 102 -4.71 13.06 -6.77
C GLU A 102 -5.26 13.19 -5.36
N GLU A 103 -6.50 12.77 -5.15
CA GLU A 103 -7.16 12.90 -3.84
C GLU A 103 -6.46 12.10 -2.75
N ILE A 104 -6.11 10.85 -3.04
CA ILE A 104 -5.43 9.98 -2.07
C ILE A 104 -4.03 10.53 -1.78
N ILE A 105 -3.30 10.94 -2.81
CA ILE A 105 -1.95 11.49 -2.64
C ILE A 105 -1.99 12.76 -1.79
N ARG A 106 -2.94 13.64 -2.02
CA ARG A 106 -3.10 14.85 -1.21
C ARG A 106 -3.41 14.55 0.25
N LYS A 107 -4.22 13.53 0.50
CA LYS A 107 -4.51 13.11 1.88
C LYS A 107 -3.26 12.61 2.59
N ILE A 108 -2.42 11.87 1.89
CA ILE A 108 -1.15 11.37 2.44
C ILE A 108 -0.22 12.54 2.76
N GLU A 109 -0.08 13.47 1.84
CA GLU A 109 0.75 14.66 2.05
C GLU A 109 0.28 15.49 3.24
N LEU A 110 -1.02 15.70 3.35
CA LEU A 110 -1.60 16.48 4.44
C LEU A 110 -1.36 15.83 5.80
N LYS A 111 -1.52 14.53 5.90
CA LYS A 111 -1.28 13.80 7.15
C LYS A 111 0.18 13.84 7.55
N GLN A 112 1.08 13.70 6.60
CA GLN A 112 2.51 13.82 6.84
C GLN A 112 2.87 15.19 7.36
N HIS A 113 2.32 16.23 6.74
CA HIS A 113 2.54 17.61 7.16
C HIS A 113 2.03 17.87 8.57
N ASN A 114 0.84 17.38 8.89
CA ASN A 114 0.26 17.51 10.24
C ASN A 114 1.11 16.77 11.27
N GLY A 115 1.63 15.60 10.92
CA GLY A 115 2.54 14.87 11.79
C GLY A 115 3.81 15.64 12.08
N GLU A 116 4.39 16.28 11.07
CA GLU A 116 5.57 17.12 11.23
C GLU A 116 5.30 18.31 12.14
N ILE A 117 4.17 18.97 11.99
CA ILE A 117 3.79 20.10 12.84
C ILE A 117 3.67 19.65 14.29
N VAL A 118 2.99 18.54 14.54
CA VAL A 118 2.82 18.01 15.90
C VAL A 118 4.19 17.69 16.52
N GLU A 119 5.07 17.06 15.75
CA GLU A 119 6.40 16.69 16.20
C GLU A 119 7.25 17.91 16.54
N ILE A 120 7.21 18.95 15.71
CA ILE A 120 8.02 20.16 15.88
C ILE A 120 7.48 21.05 17.00
N LEU A 121 6.17 21.25 17.04
CA LEU A 121 5.54 22.22 17.94
C LEU A 121 5.05 21.62 19.25
N GLY A 122 4.93 20.28 19.33
CA GLY A 122 4.43 19.61 20.52
C GLY A 122 2.98 19.96 20.84
N ILE A 123 2.17 20.21 19.84
CA ILE A 123 0.78 20.65 20.01
C ILE A 123 -0.15 19.44 20.14
N TRP A 124 -0.48 19.10 21.38
CA TRP A 124 -1.31 17.95 21.69
C TRP A 124 -2.75 18.07 21.18
N LEU A 125 -3.29 19.28 21.13
CA LEU A 125 -4.64 19.50 20.62
C LEU A 125 -4.75 19.12 19.15
N CYS A 126 -3.81 19.57 18.35
CA CYS A 126 -3.76 19.17 16.93
C CYS A 126 -3.52 17.67 16.79
N TYR A 127 -2.75 17.10 17.70
CA TYR A 127 -2.51 15.67 17.75
C TYR A 127 -3.78 14.86 17.95
N GLU A 128 -4.67 15.29 18.84
CA GLU A 128 -5.93 14.56 19.08
C GLU A 128 -6.82 14.51 17.85
N GLU A 129 -7.03 15.65 17.19
CA GLU A 129 -7.79 15.67 15.93
C GLU A 129 -7.13 14.85 14.86
N TRP A 130 -5.84 15.01 14.72
CA TRP A 130 -5.05 14.29 13.74
C TRP A 130 -5.02 12.80 14.03
N SER A 131 -4.96 12.39 15.29
CA SER A 131 -4.88 10.99 15.65
C SER A 131 -6.15 10.20 15.32
N ILE A 132 -7.33 10.85 15.36
CA ILE A 132 -8.56 10.19 14.95
C ILE A 132 -8.50 9.80 13.48
N ASP A 133 -8.18 10.75 12.62
CA ASP A 133 -8.09 10.51 11.17
C ASP A 133 -6.90 9.62 10.83
N TRP A 134 -5.76 9.87 11.44
CA TRP A 134 -4.54 9.10 11.27
C TRP A 134 -4.73 7.63 11.65
N LYS A 135 -5.39 7.40 12.78
CA LYS A 135 -5.64 6.05 13.28
C LYS A 135 -6.46 5.23 12.28
N TYR A 136 -7.43 5.84 11.64
CA TYR A 136 -8.25 5.12 10.65
C TYR A 136 -7.53 4.89 9.33
N ASN A 137 -6.69 5.81 8.92
CA ASN A 137 -6.14 5.79 7.56
C ASN A 137 -4.72 5.25 7.49
N ILE A 138 -3.93 5.35 8.55
CA ILE A 138 -2.53 4.97 8.55
C ILE A 138 -2.22 3.93 9.61
N TYR A 139 -2.48 4.24 10.87
CA TYR A 139 -2.13 3.33 11.96
C TYR A 139 -2.93 2.03 11.95
N SER A 140 -4.16 2.06 11.49
CA SER A 140 -4.96 0.84 11.38
C SER A 140 -4.41 -0.14 10.35
N SER A 141 -3.60 0.32 9.43
CA SER A 141 -3.00 -0.52 8.39
C SER A 141 -1.61 -1.05 8.77
N THR A 142 -1.11 -0.62 9.89
CA THR A 142 0.15 -1.15 10.41
C THR A 142 -0.11 -2.17 11.50
#